data_5f5db1011932bca62a28d645df7ed409
#
_entry.id   5f5db1011932bca62a28d645df7ed409
#
_cell.length_a   1.000
_cell.length_b   1.000
_cell.length_c   1.000
_cell.angle_alpha   90.00
_cell.angle_beta   90.00
_cell.angle_gamma   90.00
#
_symmetry.space_group_name_H-M   'P 1'
#
loop_
_entity.id
_entity.type
_entity.pdbx_description
1 polymer ?
#
loop_
_entity_poly.entity_id
_entity_poly.type
_entity_poly.pdbx_seq_one_letter_code
_entity_poly.pdbx_strand_id
1 'polypeptide(L)'
;FMYNGRIEGIFREEGNFDISSDIIPFLSTLKSFTFGFNTPLRAEVLFINTKEFTVKWGTKNAINLPVQGLPGGMPIRAFGTFSFKVSDEQVLIDKIAGIKSEFNVEDIKERVMSMLDMLMMKWISKEGKDMFNLQANAYDIGKGIASDLDMEMVKIGIAITSFTIQSVSYPEEVAKMQQKAAAQSMIGNVNTYTQMQMADALTQPNTAAGSM
;
A
#
# COMPACT_ATOMS: atom_id res chain seq x y z
N PHE A 1 -18.81 6.83 21.64
CA PHE A 1 -20.21 6.65 22.01
C PHE A 1 -21.10 7.39 21.01
N MET A 2 -22.02 6.67 20.43
CA MET A 2 -23.00 7.23 19.48
C MET A 2 -24.40 7.10 20.02
N TYR A 3 -25.21 8.10 19.72
CA TYR A 3 -26.63 8.13 20.06
C TYR A 3 -27.43 8.58 18.82
N ASN A 4 -28.39 7.77 18.40
CA ASN A 4 -29.18 8.03 17.19
C ASN A 4 -28.33 8.39 15.95
N GLY A 5 -27.19 7.71 15.78
CA GLY A 5 -26.27 7.93 14.66
C GLY A 5 -25.39 9.19 14.78
N ARG A 6 -25.36 9.86 15.93
CA ARG A 6 -24.48 11.01 16.20
C ARG A 6 -23.43 10.66 17.23
N ILE A 7 -22.20 11.17 17.05
CA ILE A 7 -21.14 11.05 18.03
C ILE A 7 -21.43 12.02 19.16
N GLU A 8 -21.66 11.51 20.37
CA GLU A 8 -21.95 12.29 21.57
C GLU A 8 -20.74 12.38 22.51
N GLY A 9 -19.82 11.44 22.42
CA GLY A 9 -18.59 11.47 23.23
C GLY A 9 -17.49 10.60 22.65
N ILE A 10 -16.24 11.07 22.78
CA ILE A 10 -15.01 10.35 22.41
C ILE A 10 -14.16 10.25 23.66
N PHE A 11 -13.81 9.02 24.05
CA PHE A 11 -12.98 8.71 25.21
C PHE A 11 -11.64 8.18 24.70
N ARG A 12 -10.53 8.85 25.06
CA ARG A 12 -9.16 8.51 24.60
C ARG A 12 -8.29 7.98 25.73
N GLU A 13 -8.76 8.10 26.96
CA GLU A 13 -8.01 7.69 28.16
C GLU A 13 -8.51 6.37 28.70
N GLU A 14 -7.64 5.63 29.38
CA GLU A 14 -8.03 4.44 30.12
C GLU A 14 -8.85 4.83 31.35
N GLY A 15 -9.96 4.15 31.61
CA GLY A 15 -10.78 4.42 32.78
C GLY A 15 -12.16 3.78 32.73
N ASN A 16 -12.88 3.92 33.84
CA ASN A 16 -14.31 3.64 33.90
C ASN A 16 -15.06 4.93 33.61
N PHE A 17 -15.78 4.95 32.52
CA PHE A 17 -16.60 6.08 32.13
C PHE A 17 -18.06 5.80 32.49
N ASP A 18 -18.60 6.61 33.39
CA ASP A 18 -20.03 6.56 33.69
C ASP A 18 -20.78 7.31 32.59
N ILE A 19 -21.51 6.57 31.74
CA ILE A 19 -22.33 7.12 30.66
C ILE A 19 -23.64 7.72 31.26
N SER A 20 -23.62 8.06 32.54
CA SER A 20 -24.77 8.69 33.21
C SER A 20 -24.78 10.21 32.96
N SER A 21 -25.93 10.72 32.73
CA SER A 21 -26.49 12.09 32.79
C SER A 21 -25.66 13.31 32.35
N ASP A 22 -24.33 13.33 32.47
CA ASP A 22 -23.53 14.52 32.13
C ASP A 22 -23.05 14.54 30.65
N ILE A 23 -22.97 13.36 30.04
CA ILE A 23 -22.56 13.20 28.61
C ILE A 23 -23.80 13.23 27.71
N ILE A 24 -24.95 12.89 28.22
CA ILE A 24 -26.21 12.97 27.50
C ILE A 24 -27.14 13.91 28.25
N PRO A 25 -27.18 15.21 27.87
CA PRO A 25 -28.10 16.18 28.48
C PRO A 25 -29.57 15.71 28.49
N PHE A 26 -29.88 14.77 27.60
CA PHE A 26 -31.20 14.19 27.43
C PHE A 26 -31.54 13.06 28.42
N LEU A 27 -30.54 12.35 28.99
CA LEU A 27 -30.83 11.32 30.02
C LEU A 27 -31.32 11.91 31.34
N SER A 28 -31.00 13.16 31.65
CA SER A 28 -31.55 13.86 32.79
C SER A 28 -33.06 14.09 32.66
N THR A 29 -33.54 14.25 31.42
CA THR A 29 -34.98 14.40 31.11
C THR A 29 -35.70 13.04 31.10
N LEU A 30 -34.97 11.95 30.83
CA LEU A 30 -35.51 10.58 30.82
C LEU A 30 -35.73 9.98 32.21
N LYS A 31 -35.13 10.52 33.28
CA LYS A 31 -35.43 10.10 34.67
C LYS A 31 -36.87 10.34 35.08
N SER A 32 -37.62 11.13 34.32
CA SER A 32 -39.05 11.39 34.59
C SER A 32 -40.01 10.43 33.87
N PHE A 33 -39.51 9.58 32.98
CA PHE A 33 -40.35 8.63 32.25
C PHE A 33 -40.04 7.19 32.71
N THR A 34 -40.92 6.63 33.51
CA THR A 34 -41.05 5.20 33.79
C THR A 34 -41.49 4.46 32.51
N PHE A 35 -40.66 4.42 31.50
CA PHE A 35 -40.89 3.52 30.40
C PHE A 35 -40.27 2.18 30.73
N GLY A 36 -41.07 1.13 30.65
CA GLY A 36 -40.56 -0.24 30.62
C GLY A 36 -39.49 -0.39 29.53
N PHE A 37 -38.63 -1.40 29.65
CA PHE A 37 -37.38 -1.68 28.91
C PHE A 37 -37.44 -1.64 27.37
N ASN A 38 -38.44 -1.06 26.74
CA ASN A 38 -38.58 -0.87 25.30
C ASN A 38 -38.45 0.62 24.93
N THR A 39 -37.25 1.19 25.14
CA THR A 39 -36.96 2.52 24.62
C THR A 39 -36.48 2.40 23.16
N PRO A 40 -37.01 3.23 22.23
CA PRO A 40 -36.52 3.27 20.86
C PRO A 40 -35.12 3.93 20.73
N LEU A 41 -34.45 4.14 21.85
CA LEU A 41 -33.16 4.82 21.96
C LEU A 41 -32.03 3.83 21.62
N ARG A 42 -31.34 4.04 20.52
CA ARG A 42 -30.17 3.27 20.14
C ARG A 42 -28.92 3.98 20.62
N ALA A 43 -28.28 3.43 21.64
CA ALA A 43 -26.95 3.80 22.06
C ALA A 43 -25.96 2.77 21.53
N GLU A 44 -24.89 3.21 20.89
CA GLU A 44 -23.86 2.36 20.30
C GLU A 44 -22.50 2.77 20.85
N VAL A 45 -21.66 1.78 21.15
CA VAL A 45 -20.27 2.01 21.55
C VAL A 45 -19.39 1.45 20.44
N LEU A 46 -18.60 2.33 19.82
CA LEU A 46 -17.62 1.96 18.81
C LEU A 46 -16.23 1.98 19.43
N PHE A 47 -15.50 0.89 19.28
CA PHE A 47 -14.11 0.78 19.69
C PHE A 47 -13.20 0.99 18.47
N ILE A 48 -12.26 1.94 18.58
CA ILE A 48 -11.31 2.26 17.54
C ILE A 48 -9.91 1.95 18.03
N ASN A 49 -9.19 1.10 17.31
CA ASN A 49 -7.79 0.86 17.58
C ASN A 49 -6.93 1.96 16.94
N THR A 50 -6.27 2.76 17.76
CA THR A 50 -5.43 3.89 17.34
C THR A 50 -3.96 3.53 17.16
N LYS A 51 -3.59 2.25 17.38
CA LYS A 51 -2.21 1.77 17.17
C LYS A 51 -1.86 1.79 15.68
N GLU A 52 -0.56 1.80 15.41
CA GLU A 52 -0.05 1.67 14.05
C GLU A 52 -0.16 0.22 13.57
N PHE A 53 -0.63 0.06 12.34
CA PHE A 53 -0.70 -1.21 11.63
C PHE A 53 0.25 -1.22 10.46
N THR A 54 0.98 -2.32 10.28
CA THR A 54 1.82 -2.56 9.11
C THR A 54 1.23 -3.69 8.27
N VAL A 55 1.02 -3.41 6.99
CA VAL A 55 0.37 -4.30 6.03
C VAL A 55 1.29 -4.58 4.86
N LYS A 56 1.32 -5.84 4.42
CA LYS A 56 2.03 -6.23 3.20
C LYS A 56 1.18 -5.92 1.97
N TRP A 57 1.82 -5.40 0.94
CA TRP A 57 1.21 -5.15 -0.35
C TRP A 57 2.03 -5.77 -1.48
N GLY A 58 1.40 -5.99 -2.62
CA GLY A 58 2.06 -6.44 -3.85
C GLY A 58 1.15 -6.18 -5.05
N THR A 59 1.73 -5.91 -6.20
CA THR A 59 0.97 -5.71 -7.43
C THR A 59 0.31 -7.02 -7.85
N LYS A 60 -1.01 -7.00 -8.05
CA LYS A 60 -1.76 -8.18 -8.51
C LYS A 60 -1.38 -8.56 -9.94
N ASN A 61 -1.25 -7.54 -10.80
CA ASN A 61 -0.84 -7.65 -12.18
C ASN A 61 0.48 -6.92 -12.40
N ALA A 62 1.18 -7.23 -13.49
CA ALA A 62 2.34 -6.46 -13.88
C ALA A 62 1.91 -5.04 -14.29
N ILE A 63 2.65 -4.04 -13.84
CA ILE A 63 2.47 -2.64 -14.23
C ILE A 63 3.35 -2.41 -15.46
N ASN A 64 2.76 -2.04 -16.60
CA ASN A 64 3.50 -1.78 -17.82
C ASN A 64 4.04 -0.35 -17.82
N LEU A 65 5.35 -0.21 -17.62
CA LEU A 65 6.01 1.10 -17.66
C LEU A 65 6.29 1.49 -19.10
N PRO A 66 5.96 2.72 -19.52
CA PRO A 66 6.32 3.22 -20.84
C PRO A 66 7.84 3.26 -20.99
N VAL A 67 8.39 2.53 -21.96
CA VAL A 67 9.81 2.52 -22.30
C VAL A 67 9.97 2.88 -23.76
N GLN A 68 10.90 3.80 -24.05
CA GLN A 68 11.20 4.16 -25.43
C GLN A 68 11.73 2.94 -26.18
N GLY A 69 11.12 2.64 -27.33
CA GLY A 69 11.50 1.50 -28.16
C GLY A 69 10.89 0.15 -27.78
N LEU A 70 10.04 0.08 -26.72
CA LEU A 70 9.32 -1.12 -26.35
C LEU A 70 7.80 -0.91 -26.47
N PRO A 71 7.17 -1.30 -27.61
CA PRO A 71 5.72 -1.24 -27.75
C PRO A 71 5.03 -2.07 -26.66
N GLY A 72 4.09 -1.46 -25.94
CA GLY A 72 3.41 -2.11 -24.81
C GLY A 72 4.07 -1.89 -23.44
N GLY A 73 5.23 -1.25 -23.38
CA GLY A 73 5.94 -0.95 -22.14
C GLY A 73 6.65 -2.15 -21.51
N MET A 74 7.36 -1.90 -20.43
CA MET A 74 8.07 -2.93 -19.66
C MET A 74 7.19 -3.39 -18.48
N PRO A 75 6.77 -4.65 -18.42
CA PRO A 75 6.00 -5.16 -17.31
C PRO A 75 6.87 -5.35 -16.07
N ILE A 76 6.51 -4.72 -14.97
CA ILE A 76 7.16 -4.88 -13.66
C ILE A 76 6.18 -5.37 -12.62
N ARG A 77 6.68 -6.03 -11.59
CA ARG A 77 5.97 -6.34 -10.36
C ARG A 77 6.75 -5.80 -9.17
N ALA A 78 6.03 -5.33 -8.18
CA ALA A 78 6.63 -4.84 -6.96
C ALA A 78 5.84 -5.31 -5.74
N PHE A 79 6.53 -5.41 -4.61
CA PHE A 79 5.91 -5.68 -3.33
C PHE A 79 6.64 -4.95 -2.21
N GLY A 80 5.97 -4.82 -1.08
CA GLY A 80 6.51 -4.14 0.08
C GLY A 80 5.54 -4.10 1.24
N THR A 81 5.69 -3.08 2.07
CA THR A 81 4.84 -2.82 3.21
C THR A 81 4.40 -1.37 3.24
N PHE A 82 3.26 -1.11 3.84
CA PHE A 82 2.86 0.23 4.25
C PHE A 82 2.35 0.20 5.68
N SER A 83 2.53 1.30 6.40
CA SER A 83 2.00 1.46 7.74
C SER A 83 1.00 2.61 7.78
N PHE A 84 -0.01 2.44 8.62
CA PHE A 84 -1.04 3.45 8.83
C PHE A 84 -1.57 3.42 10.26
N LYS A 85 -2.20 4.51 10.66
CA LYS A 85 -2.94 4.63 11.93
C LYS A 85 -4.16 5.49 11.75
N VAL A 86 -5.11 5.40 12.69
CA VAL A 86 -6.20 6.36 12.77
C VAL A 86 -5.64 7.70 13.22
N SER A 87 -5.91 8.75 12.45
CA SER A 87 -5.48 10.14 12.75
C SER A 87 -6.63 11.01 13.24
N ASP A 88 -7.85 10.70 12.81
CA ASP A 88 -9.06 11.40 13.22
C ASP A 88 -10.22 10.41 13.31
N GLU A 89 -10.57 10.07 14.52
CA GLU A 89 -11.62 9.08 14.81
C GLU A 89 -13.00 9.59 14.38
N GLN A 90 -13.25 10.88 14.51
CA GLN A 90 -14.53 11.48 14.14
C GLN A 90 -14.76 11.44 12.64
N VAL A 91 -13.75 11.85 11.86
CA VAL A 91 -13.80 11.77 10.41
C VAL A 91 -13.95 10.32 9.94
N LEU A 92 -13.24 9.37 10.58
CA LEU A 92 -13.36 7.96 10.26
C LEU A 92 -14.78 7.44 10.46
N ILE A 93 -15.41 7.77 11.58
CA ILE A 93 -16.78 7.35 11.88
C ILE A 93 -17.76 8.00 10.89
N ASP A 94 -17.68 9.30 10.69
CA ASP A 94 -18.61 10.04 9.83
C ASP A 94 -18.55 9.57 8.36
N LYS A 95 -17.36 9.20 7.88
CA LYS A 95 -17.16 8.81 6.48
C LYS A 95 -17.37 7.33 6.21
N ILE A 96 -17.16 6.47 7.20
CA ILE A 96 -17.06 5.01 6.98
C ILE A 96 -18.00 4.21 7.86
N ALA A 97 -18.07 4.51 9.15
CA ALA A 97 -18.83 3.69 10.09
C ALA A 97 -20.35 3.79 9.90
N GLY A 98 -20.84 4.80 9.20
CA GLY A 98 -22.26 4.90 8.84
C GLY A 98 -22.72 3.88 7.78
N ILE A 99 -21.79 3.16 7.14
CA ILE A 99 -22.07 2.26 6.02
C ILE A 99 -21.84 0.79 6.38
N LYS A 100 -20.90 0.51 7.29
CA LYS A 100 -20.52 -0.85 7.71
C LYS A 100 -20.54 -0.96 9.23
N SER A 101 -20.99 -2.10 9.74
CA SER A 101 -20.93 -2.42 11.19
C SER A 101 -19.51 -2.66 11.69
N GLU A 102 -18.60 -3.05 10.81
CA GLU A 102 -17.17 -3.27 11.08
C GLU A 102 -16.33 -2.66 9.98
N PHE A 103 -15.23 -2.03 10.36
CA PHE A 103 -14.22 -1.51 9.46
C PHE A 103 -12.85 -1.99 9.93
N ASN A 104 -12.18 -2.76 9.11
CA ASN A 104 -10.96 -3.45 9.49
C ASN A 104 -9.77 -3.13 8.55
N VAL A 105 -8.63 -3.69 8.91
CA VAL A 105 -7.35 -3.46 8.21
C VAL A 105 -7.44 -3.79 6.71
N GLU A 106 -8.24 -4.81 6.34
CA GLU A 106 -8.39 -5.22 4.94
C GLU A 106 -9.14 -4.17 4.11
N ASP A 107 -10.08 -3.44 4.70
CA ASP A 107 -10.79 -2.35 4.01
C ASP A 107 -9.82 -1.21 3.64
N ILE A 108 -8.89 -0.87 4.56
CA ILE A 108 -7.82 0.10 4.29
C ILE A 108 -6.88 -0.40 3.19
N LYS A 109 -6.45 -1.67 3.29
CA LYS A 109 -5.58 -2.29 2.30
C LYS A 109 -6.20 -2.26 0.90
N GLU A 110 -7.47 -2.64 0.79
CA GLU A 110 -8.19 -2.64 -0.48
C GLU A 110 -8.24 -1.24 -1.10
N ARG A 111 -8.49 -0.22 -0.28
CA ARG A 111 -8.52 1.18 -0.72
C ARG A 111 -7.13 1.66 -1.19
N VAL A 112 -6.08 1.36 -0.44
CA VAL A 112 -4.70 1.66 -0.84
C VAL A 112 -4.35 0.95 -2.15
N MET A 113 -4.67 -0.34 -2.26
CA MET A 113 -4.40 -1.13 -3.46
C MET A 113 -5.13 -0.62 -4.71
N SER A 114 -6.31 -0.04 -4.56
CA SER A 114 -7.06 0.53 -5.70
C SER A 114 -6.37 1.75 -6.34
N MET A 115 -5.53 2.45 -5.59
CA MET A 115 -4.80 3.64 -6.06
C MET A 115 -3.34 3.31 -6.43
N LEU A 116 -2.84 2.16 -5.99
CA LEU A 116 -1.41 1.84 -6.01
C LEU A 116 -0.83 1.80 -7.42
N ASP A 117 -1.51 1.15 -8.38
CA ASP A 117 -1.01 1.01 -9.75
C ASP A 117 -0.78 2.39 -10.40
N MET A 118 -1.72 3.31 -10.22
CA MET A 118 -1.62 4.68 -10.73
C MET A 118 -0.47 5.45 -10.07
N LEU A 119 -0.33 5.34 -8.75
CA LEU A 119 0.72 6.03 -8.01
C LEU A 119 2.11 5.47 -8.34
N MET A 120 2.22 4.15 -8.49
CA MET A 120 3.45 3.51 -8.96
C MET A 120 3.86 4.03 -10.34
N MET A 121 2.94 4.07 -11.30
CA MET A 121 3.23 4.63 -12.63
C MET A 121 3.66 6.10 -12.55
N LYS A 122 2.95 6.93 -11.78
CA LYS A 122 3.28 8.35 -11.59
C LYS A 122 4.70 8.54 -11.07
N TRP A 123 5.03 7.86 -9.97
CA TRP A 123 6.30 8.08 -9.28
C TRP A 123 7.48 7.40 -9.97
N ILE A 124 7.29 6.23 -10.58
CA ILE A 124 8.33 5.60 -11.39
C ILE A 124 8.64 6.45 -12.64
N SER A 125 7.62 7.01 -13.29
CA SER A 125 7.84 7.89 -14.44
C SER A 125 8.56 9.19 -14.07
N LYS A 126 8.35 9.68 -12.83
CA LYS A 126 8.98 10.91 -12.34
C LYS A 126 10.42 10.69 -11.88
N GLU A 127 10.66 9.66 -11.09
CA GLU A 127 11.95 9.40 -10.42
C GLU A 127 12.78 8.32 -11.13
N GLY A 128 12.15 7.55 -11.99
CA GLY A 128 12.77 6.43 -12.71
C GLY A 128 13.60 6.86 -13.90
N LYS A 129 14.58 7.76 -13.71
CA LYS A 129 15.50 8.24 -14.77
C LYS A 129 16.30 7.10 -15.40
N ASP A 130 16.56 6.05 -14.64
CA ASP A 130 17.13 4.80 -15.10
C ASP A 130 16.17 3.65 -14.76
N MET A 131 15.43 3.22 -15.79
CA MET A 131 14.43 2.15 -15.65
C MET A 131 15.04 0.81 -15.25
N PHE A 132 16.34 0.63 -15.47
CA PHE A 132 17.06 -0.56 -15.06
C PHE A 132 17.53 -0.49 -13.60
N ASN A 133 17.41 0.66 -12.95
CA ASN A 133 17.85 0.86 -11.57
C ASN A 133 16.73 1.32 -10.63
N LEU A 134 15.51 0.84 -10.87
CA LEU A 134 14.34 1.18 -10.05
C LEU A 134 14.52 0.81 -8.57
N GLN A 135 15.29 -0.24 -8.29
CA GLN A 135 15.58 -0.65 -6.91
C GLN A 135 16.40 0.40 -6.17
N ALA A 136 17.35 1.08 -6.83
CA ALA A 136 18.11 2.16 -6.22
C ALA A 136 17.24 3.38 -5.89
N ASN A 137 16.20 3.65 -6.70
CA ASN A 137 15.27 4.75 -6.52
C ASN A 137 14.03 4.37 -5.68
N ALA A 138 13.95 3.13 -5.20
CA ALA A 138 12.78 2.60 -4.50
C ALA A 138 12.39 3.43 -3.24
N TYR A 139 13.38 3.99 -2.56
CA TYR A 139 13.14 4.85 -1.39
C TYR A 139 12.41 6.15 -1.76
N ASP A 140 12.88 6.87 -2.76
CA ASP A 140 12.29 8.15 -3.17
C ASP A 140 10.90 7.95 -3.79
N ILE A 141 10.74 6.89 -4.60
CA ILE A 141 9.46 6.47 -5.16
C ILE A 141 8.49 6.14 -4.00
N GLY A 142 8.92 5.35 -3.03
CA GLY A 142 8.12 4.96 -1.89
C GLY A 142 7.68 6.15 -1.03
N LYS A 143 8.58 7.11 -0.80
CA LYS A 143 8.29 8.35 -0.07
C LYS A 143 7.26 9.21 -0.80
N GLY A 144 7.36 9.30 -2.11
CA GLY A 144 6.39 10.03 -2.93
C GLY A 144 5.00 9.38 -2.90
N ILE A 145 4.95 8.05 -3.02
CA ILE A 145 3.71 7.29 -2.92
C ILE A 145 3.09 7.45 -1.52
N ALA A 146 3.90 7.39 -0.44
CA ALA A 146 3.43 7.61 0.93
C ALA A 146 2.73 8.96 1.07
N SER A 147 3.34 10.03 0.53
CA SER A 147 2.78 11.38 0.58
C SER A 147 1.44 11.49 -0.16
N ASP A 148 1.35 10.93 -1.36
CA ASP A 148 0.10 10.99 -2.14
C ASP A 148 -1.00 10.15 -1.49
N LEU A 149 -0.66 8.96 -0.95
CA LEU A 149 -1.61 8.11 -0.22
C LEU A 149 -2.10 8.80 1.05
N ASP A 150 -1.20 9.45 1.80
CA ASP A 150 -1.57 10.16 3.03
C ASP A 150 -2.56 11.29 2.74
N MET A 151 -2.34 12.10 1.70
CA MET A 151 -3.27 13.15 1.28
C MET A 151 -4.69 12.61 0.99
N GLU A 152 -4.81 11.41 0.44
CA GLU A 152 -6.11 10.80 0.16
C GLU A 152 -6.72 10.13 1.40
N MET A 153 -5.90 9.49 2.21
CA MET A 153 -6.38 8.71 3.35
C MET A 153 -6.76 9.58 4.55
N VAL A 154 -6.11 10.74 4.73
CA VAL A 154 -6.47 11.72 5.77
C VAL A 154 -7.91 12.22 5.59
N LYS A 155 -8.43 12.26 4.37
CA LYS A 155 -9.83 12.61 4.08
C LYS A 155 -10.86 11.67 4.72
N ILE A 156 -10.42 10.51 5.15
CA ILE A 156 -11.23 9.49 5.84
C ILE A 156 -10.74 9.20 7.25
N GLY A 157 -9.90 10.08 7.82
CA GLY A 157 -9.41 9.96 9.19
C GLY A 157 -8.26 8.96 9.39
N ILE A 158 -7.58 8.54 8.31
CA ILE A 158 -6.44 7.62 8.35
C ILE A 158 -5.18 8.37 7.91
N ALA A 159 -4.07 8.21 8.65
CA ALA A 159 -2.75 8.70 8.25
C ALA A 159 -1.88 7.54 7.78
N ILE A 160 -1.24 7.69 6.62
CA ILE A 160 -0.21 6.79 6.13
C ILE A 160 1.13 7.23 6.73
N THR A 161 1.71 6.40 7.59
CA THR A 161 2.95 6.72 8.31
C THR A 161 4.19 6.29 7.54
N SER A 162 4.09 5.24 6.72
CA SER A 162 5.17 4.81 5.84
C SER A 162 4.66 4.02 4.63
N PHE A 163 5.44 4.04 3.54
CA PHE A 163 5.26 3.17 2.39
C PHE A 163 6.63 2.75 1.88
N THR A 164 6.89 1.45 1.83
CA THR A 164 8.19 0.89 1.47
C THR A 164 8.06 -0.07 0.31
N ILE A 165 8.88 0.09 -0.71
CA ILE A 165 9.06 -0.85 -1.79
C ILE A 165 10.23 -1.76 -1.40
N GLN A 166 9.98 -3.02 -1.15
CA GLN A 166 11.00 -4.00 -0.74
C GLN A 166 11.70 -4.61 -1.94
N SER A 167 10.97 -4.84 -3.03
CA SER A 167 11.52 -5.39 -4.25
C SER A 167 10.72 -4.96 -5.47
N VAL A 168 11.46 -4.78 -6.56
CA VAL A 168 10.92 -4.62 -7.92
C VAL A 168 11.48 -5.76 -8.77
N SER A 169 10.61 -6.50 -9.43
CA SER A 169 10.98 -7.62 -10.29
C SER A 169 10.60 -7.36 -11.74
N TYR A 170 11.45 -7.78 -12.63
CA TYR A 170 11.30 -7.70 -14.08
C TYR A 170 11.04 -9.09 -14.67
N PRO A 171 10.48 -9.20 -15.88
CA PRO A 171 10.45 -10.45 -16.63
C PRO A 171 11.87 -11.01 -16.84
N GLU A 172 11.96 -12.32 -16.94
CA GLU A 172 13.25 -13.01 -17.05
C GLU A 172 14.06 -12.55 -18.27
N GLU A 173 13.36 -12.25 -19.38
CA GLU A 173 13.98 -11.73 -20.61
C GLU A 173 14.66 -10.38 -20.37
N VAL A 174 13.99 -9.48 -19.63
CA VAL A 174 14.53 -8.15 -19.27
C VAL A 174 15.70 -8.29 -18.32
N ALA A 175 15.60 -9.18 -17.33
CA ALA A 175 16.70 -9.45 -16.40
C ALA A 175 17.94 -9.99 -17.13
N LYS A 176 17.79 -10.89 -18.11
CA LYS A 176 18.88 -11.38 -18.96
C LYS A 176 19.48 -10.27 -19.83
N MET A 177 18.66 -9.36 -20.35
CA MET A 177 19.16 -8.20 -21.11
C MET A 177 19.97 -7.25 -20.24
N GLN A 178 19.52 -7.00 -18.99
CA GLN A 178 20.27 -6.20 -18.03
C GLN A 178 21.64 -6.82 -17.71
N GLN A 179 21.67 -8.13 -17.45
CA GLN A 179 22.93 -8.85 -17.18
C GLN A 179 23.90 -8.75 -18.36
N LYS A 180 23.41 -8.90 -19.59
CA LYS A 180 24.24 -8.74 -20.81
C LYS A 180 24.75 -7.30 -20.95
N ALA A 181 23.89 -6.29 -20.76
CA ALA A 181 24.28 -4.90 -20.83
C ALA A 181 25.33 -4.54 -19.75
N ALA A 182 25.14 -5.03 -18.52
CA ALA A 182 26.07 -4.85 -17.42
C ALA A 182 27.43 -5.52 -17.72
N ALA A 183 27.41 -6.76 -18.20
CA ALA A 183 28.62 -7.46 -18.60
C ALA A 183 29.37 -6.71 -19.73
N GLN A 184 28.64 -6.19 -20.71
CA GLN A 184 29.20 -5.41 -21.80
C GLN A 184 29.82 -4.08 -21.35
N SER A 185 29.18 -3.39 -20.38
CA SER A 185 29.72 -2.15 -19.80
C SER A 185 30.97 -2.40 -18.94
N MET A 186 31.04 -3.53 -18.24
CA MET A 186 32.21 -3.92 -17.42
C MET A 186 33.44 -4.30 -18.29
N ILE A 187 33.21 -4.82 -19.48
CA ILE A 187 34.30 -5.26 -20.39
C ILE A 187 34.90 -4.09 -21.17
N GLY A 188 34.24 -2.96 -21.29
CA GLY A 188 34.76 -1.69 -21.84
C GLY A 188 35.20 -1.73 -23.31
N ASN A 189 35.20 -2.92 -23.96
CA ASN A 189 35.63 -3.09 -25.35
C ASN A 189 34.86 -4.24 -26.01
N VAL A 190 34.16 -3.94 -27.10
CA VAL A 190 33.33 -4.90 -27.86
C VAL A 190 34.18 -6.08 -28.40
N ASN A 191 35.44 -5.84 -28.73
CA ASN A 191 36.34 -6.89 -29.21
C ASN A 191 36.67 -7.96 -28.17
N THR A 192 36.84 -7.56 -26.93
CA THR A 192 37.09 -8.49 -25.80
C THR A 192 35.84 -9.33 -25.47
N TYR A 193 34.63 -8.73 -25.59
CA TYR A 193 33.37 -9.44 -25.38
C TYR A 193 33.14 -10.52 -26.46
N THR A 194 33.42 -10.20 -27.71
CA THR A 194 33.29 -11.16 -28.83
C THR A 194 34.28 -12.33 -28.68
N GLN A 195 35.50 -12.06 -28.23
CA GLN A 195 36.50 -13.12 -27.95
C GLN A 195 36.06 -14.00 -26.75
N MET A 196 35.49 -13.43 -25.67
CA MET A 196 34.95 -14.22 -24.56
C MET A 196 33.76 -15.08 -24.98
N GLN A 197 32.83 -14.54 -25.77
CA GLN A 197 31.70 -15.34 -26.29
C GLN A 197 32.15 -16.48 -27.21
N MET A 198 33.18 -16.26 -28.02
CA MET A 198 33.76 -17.34 -28.83
C MET A 198 34.44 -18.39 -27.95
N ALA A 199 35.13 -17.98 -26.90
CA ALA A 199 35.78 -18.90 -25.97
C ALA A 199 34.73 -19.75 -25.18
N ASP A 200 33.65 -19.12 -24.72
CA ASP A 200 32.55 -19.82 -24.03
C ASP A 200 31.81 -20.78 -24.97
N ALA A 201 31.65 -20.44 -26.22
CA ALA A 201 31.02 -21.33 -27.21
C ALA A 201 31.90 -22.55 -27.53
N LEU A 202 33.21 -22.40 -27.40
CA LEU A 202 34.18 -23.50 -27.61
C LEU A 202 34.34 -24.40 -26.37
N THR A 203 33.98 -23.90 -25.20
CA THR A 203 34.07 -24.67 -23.93
C THR A 203 32.78 -25.39 -23.56
N GLN A 204 31.66 -25.14 -24.26
CA GLN A 204 30.45 -25.95 -24.07
C GLN A 204 30.65 -27.33 -24.66
N PRO A 205 30.60 -28.41 -23.89
CA PRO A 205 30.73 -29.76 -24.41
C PRO A 205 29.57 -30.03 -25.36
N ASN A 206 29.94 -30.38 -26.59
CA ASN A 206 29.03 -30.73 -27.67
C ASN A 206 28.25 -32.00 -27.29
N THR A 207 27.01 -31.85 -26.74
CA THR A 207 26.11 -32.96 -26.44
C THR A 207 25.37 -33.47 -27.68
N ALA A 208 25.98 -33.37 -28.85
CA ALA A 208 25.44 -33.91 -30.09
C ALA A 208 26.41 -34.91 -30.72
N ALA A 209 26.65 -36.03 -30.04
CA ALA A 209 27.21 -37.22 -30.70
C ALA A 209 26.85 -38.47 -29.89
N GLY A 210 25.87 -39.22 -30.35
CA GLY A 210 25.62 -40.56 -29.82
C GLY A 210 24.20 -41.05 -29.92
N SER A 211 23.72 -41.25 -31.13
CA SER A 211 22.75 -42.32 -31.37
C SER A 211 22.90 -42.82 -32.80
N MET A 212 23.75 -43.81 -32.98
CA MET A 212 23.55 -44.88 -33.97
C MET A 212 23.25 -46.16 -33.22
#